data_7414ffe936db48561265b74801fabd0e
#
_entry.id   7414ffe936db48561265b74801fabd0e
#
_cell.length_a   1.000
_cell.length_b   1.000
_cell.length_c   1.000
_cell.angle_alpha   90.00
_cell.angle_beta   90.00
_cell.angle_gamma   90.00
#
_symmetry.space_group_name_H-M   'P 1'
#
loop_
_entity.id
_entity.type
_entity.pdbx_description
1 polymer ?
#
loop_
_entity_poly.entity_id
_entity_poly.type
_entity_poly.pdbx_seq_one_letter_code
_entity_poly.pdbx_strand_id
1 'polypeptide(L)'
;MKKRSLFTGILAIAALGGLLAGCSQKTTEAPASSAPVSAESAGEPAAEPSADHPEALVWNMGNEPKTWDPTLSSETLSEYITISMFEGLTRQSADGIEPGVAESWDVSDDGLTYTFHLRKSNWSDGTPLTANDFEYTWKRLCDPSVASPSAAGVTDYVVGAAEHLAGTGTADEVMARALDDYTFEVVLKNPAPFFLNRISADIYCPVNKKCVDLGEGWEKRPETFICNGAFKLAEYQIGSHILMVKNDEYYDADSIKMPAIKGIMVNDENTSLQGYKAGDIHCTEVIPAEEIPTLLAEDPNLYVSPLTGTKYLDFNVDRDPVSDVRVRRALTLAINRKLITDQITRSGEIPASGFLPITTQKTDGSSYRTVQANGLPEPAYGISPDSADVDTAKQLLAEAGFPDGEGFPELELLYYTGESDKKICEAIQQMWKDNLNIDVKLRNEDKSVALQTKADGKYDISLSGWSAGYYDASQMMKQFKLDSGCYAQWRYAEHPSAPHDHILNPGQKAFEDAYQAAMAAQGSERDELWMEAEAVLMEEAPACPIYYYVLKALINEDVVANVEFSKTGNWLFRNAEFVD
;
A
#
# COMPACT_ATOMS: atom_id res chain seq x y z
N MET A 1 -56.53 27.04 8.39
CA MET A 1 -56.54 28.53 8.28
C MET A 1 -55.19 28.94 7.72
N LYS A 2 -55.17 29.35 6.41
CA LYS A 2 -54.66 30.62 5.85
C LYS A 2 -53.14 30.91 6.19
N LYS A 3 -52.21 31.19 5.28
CA LYS A 3 -52.19 31.61 3.82
C LYS A 3 -50.73 31.40 3.33
N ARG A 4 -50.52 30.86 2.22
CA ARG A 4 -49.90 31.22 0.96
C ARG A 4 -49.23 32.60 0.83
N SER A 5 -48.01 32.66 0.31
CA SER A 5 -47.61 33.64 -0.68
C SER A 5 -46.48 33.10 -1.58
N LEU A 6 -46.79 32.99 -2.86
CA LEU A 6 -45.91 32.88 -4.03
C LEU A 6 -45.25 34.24 -4.28
N PHE A 7 -44.05 34.26 -4.83
CA PHE A 7 -43.65 35.27 -5.82
C PHE A 7 -42.79 34.65 -6.92
N THR A 8 -43.32 34.80 -8.11
CA THR A 8 -42.80 34.45 -9.44
C THR A 8 -42.22 35.70 -10.07
N GLY A 9 -41.25 35.59 -10.94
CA GLY A 9 -40.81 36.67 -11.83
C GLY A 9 -39.53 36.27 -12.55
N ILE A 10 -39.61 35.67 -13.67
CA ILE A 10 -39.68 36.12 -15.07
C ILE A 10 -38.33 36.38 -15.74
N LEU A 11 -38.08 35.58 -16.76
CA LEU A 11 -37.11 35.63 -17.88
C LEU A 11 -36.91 37.04 -18.47
N ALA A 12 -35.72 37.28 -19.02
CA ALA A 12 -35.55 38.05 -20.23
C ALA A 12 -34.38 37.51 -21.08
N ILE A 13 -34.75 37.00 -22.23
CA ILE A 13 -33.91 36.65 -23.37
C ILE A 13 -33.71 37.93 -24.20
N ALA A 14 -32.48 38.17 -24.68
CA ALA A 14 -32.26 39.05 -25.84
C ALA A 14 -31.15 38.47 -26.71
N ALA A 15 -31.57 37.93 -27.84
CA ALA A 15 -30.76 37.61 -29.00
C ALA A 15 -30.86 38.77 -30.00
N LEU A 16 -29.79 39.12 -30.65
CA LEU A 16 -29.67 39.74 -31.98
C LEU A 16 -28.17 39.58 -32.37
N GLY A 17 -27.77 38.94 -33.42
CA GLY A 17 -28.27 38.90 -34.77
C GLY A 17 -27.42 39.69 -35.72
N GLY A 18 -26.45 39.04 -36.39
CA GLY A 18 -26.12 39.13 -37.79
C GLY A 18 -25.28 40.32 -38.28
N LEU A 19 -24.23 40.07 -39.00
CA LEU A 19 -24.16 40.15 -40.46
C LEU A 19 -22.73 40.02 -41.00
N LEU A 20 -22.64 39.28 -42.09
CA LEU A 20 -21.52 39.01 -43.00
C LEU A 20 -21.06 40.22 -43.78
N ALA A 21 -19.73 40.26 -44.08
CA ALA A 21 -19.12 40.63 -45.35
C ALA A 21 -17.60 40.66 -45.12
N GLY A 22 -16.69 40.00 -45.79
CA GLY A 22 -16.57 39.63 -47.17
C GLY A 22 -15.31 40.23 -47.78
N CYS A 23 -14.36 39.38 -48.28
CA CYS A 23 -13.28 39.63 -49.23
C CYS A 23 -12.06 40.47 -48.77
N SER A 24 -10.79 39.99 -48.84
CA SER A 24 -10.04 39.73 -50.06
C SER A 24 -8.60 39.29 -49.72
N GLN A 25 -8.06 38.41 -50.51
CA GLN A 25 -6.71 37.91 -50.56
C GLN A 25 -5.62 38.99 -50.61
N LYS A 26 -4.50 38.71 -49.93
CA LYS A 26 -3.18 38.94 -50.53
C LYS A 26 -2.18 37.94 -49.93
N THR A 27 -1.70 37.06 -50.77
CA THR A 27 -0.51 36.21 -50.66
C THR A 27 0.73 37.09 -50.52
N THR A 28 1.60 36.75 -49.57
CA THR A 28 3.03 36.97 -49.69
C THR A 28 3.79 35.85 -49.00
N GLU A 29 4.79 35.38 -49.74
CA GLU A 29 5.62 34.22 -49.56
C GLU A 29 6.40 34.19 -48.23
N ALA A 30 6.68 32.97 -47.81
CA ALA A 30 7.67 32.60 -46.79
C ALA A 30 9.11 32.88 -47.25
N PRO A 31 10.05 32.99 -46.31
CA PRO A 31 11.25 32.19 -46.50
C PRO A 31 11.39 31.15 -45.37
N ALA A 32 11.57 29.91 -45.85
CA ALA A 32 12.08 28.80 -45.07
C ALA A 32 13.51 29.11 -44.60
N SER A 33 13.74 28.86 -43.30
CA SER A 33 15.09 28.57 -42.81
C SER A 33 14.93 27.55 -41.70
N SER A 34 15.00 26.28 -42.09
CA SER A 34 15.27 25.15 -41.21
C SER A 34 16.76 25.17 -40.85
N ALA A 35 17.05 25.50 -39.59
CA ALA A 35 18.30 25.07 -38.98
C ALA A 35 17.99 23.90 -38.06
N PRO A 36 18.75 22.78 -38.10
CA PRO A 36 18.55 21.68 -37.18
C PRO A 36 18.99 22.12 -35.78
N VAL A 37 18.09 21.96 -34.81
CA VAL A 37 18.47 22.00 -33.40
C VAL A 37 19.26 20.75 -33.14
N SER A 38 20.57 20.89 -33.04
CA SER A 38 21.49 19.88 -32.56
C SER A 38 21.12 19.57 -31.12
N ALA A 39 20.67 18.34 -30.90
CA ALA A 39 20.65 17.73 -29.58
C ALA A 39 22.11 17.46 -29.19
N GLU A 40 22.72 18.39 -28.49
CA GLU A 40 23.88 18.17 -27.64
C GLU A 40 23.43 18.25 -26.20
N SER A 41 22.93 17.13 -25.71
CA SER A 41 22.97 16.78 -24.29
C SER A 41 24.20 15.91 -24.12
N ALA A 42 25.37 16.51 -24.17
CA ALA A 42 26.54 15.94 -23.54
C ALA A 42 26.27 15.99 -22.03
N GLY A 43 26.10 14.83 -21.40
CA GLY A 43 26.08 14.73 -19.96
C GLY A 43 27.36 15.35 -19.40
N GLU A 44 27.21 16.24 -18.44
CA GLU A 44 28.34 16.70 -17.64
C GLU A 44 28.99 15.45 -17.03
N PRO A 45 30.31 15.31 -17.08
CA PRO A 45 31.00 14.22 -16.39
C PRO A 45 30.65 14.29 -14.91
N ALA A 46 30.29 13.16 -14.31
CA ALA A 46 30.04 13.05 -12.89
C ALA A 46 31.19 13.74 -12.13
N ALA A 47 30.85 14.64 -11.23
CA ALA A 47 31.84 15.32 -10.39
C ALA A 47 32.58 14.25 -9.55
N GLU A 48 33.90 14.38 -9.41
CA GLU A 48 34.66 13.48 -8.55
C GLU A 48 34.17 13.60 -7.10
N PRO A 49 34.11 12.50 -6.34
CA PRO A 49 33.67 12.50 -4.95
C PRO A 49 34.49 13.48 -4.11
N SER A 50 33.82 14.26 -3.29
CA SER A 50 34.43 15.20 -2.33
C SER A 50 33.73 15.07 -0.97
N ALA A 51 34.27 15.73 0.07
CA ALA A 51 33.62 15.75 1.39
C ALA A 51 32.20 16.37 1.34
N ASP A 52 31.98 17.32 0.41
CA ASP A 52 30.69 17.96 0.20
C ASP A 52 29.79 17.15 -0.78
N HIS A 53 30.39 16.27 -1.62
CA HIS A 53 29.71 15.40 -2.56
C HIS A 53 30.36 14.02 -2.54
N PRO A 54 30.08 13.21 -1.52
CA PRO A 54 30.61 11.84 -1.42
C PRO A 54 30.07 10.97 -2.56
N GLU A 55 30.77 9.88 -2.86
CA GLU A 55 30.24 8.84 -3.74
C GLU A 55 28.88 8.39 -3.23
N ALA A 56 27.88 8.33 -4.11
CA ALA A 56 26.51 8.07 -3.74
C ALA A 56 25.96 6.82 -4.44
N LEU A 57 25.24 6.00 -3.69
CA LEU A 57 24.34 4.99 -4.26
C LEU A 57 23.27 5.71 -5.09
N VAL A 58 23.21 5.42 -6.40
CA VAL A 58 22.17 5.97 -7.27
C VAL A 58 20.96 5.04 -7.29
N TRP A 59 19.88 5.51 -6.66
CA TRP A 59 18.62 4.79 -6.59
C TRP A 59 17.55 5.54 -7.39
N ASN A 60 16.93 4.88 -8.37
CA ASN A 60 15.83 5.49 -9.10
C ASN A 60 14.50 5.27 -8.41
N MET A 61 13.90 6.34 -7.91
CA MET A 61 12.61 6.38 -7.24
C MET A 61 11.41 6.47 -8.20
N GLY A 62 11.67 6.75 -9.48
CA GLY A 62 10.65 6.97 -10.50
C GLY A 62 10.02 8.35 -10.46
N ASN A 63 9.30 8.66 -9.41
CA ASN A 63 8.54 9.90 -9.27
C ASN A 63 9.03 10.73 -8.09
N GLU A 64 8.56 11.98 -8.03
CA GLU A 64 8.79 12.85 -6.88
C GLU A 64 7.86 12.47 -5.72
N PRO A 65 8.39 12.24 -4.49
CA PRO A 65 7.55 12.06 -3.31
C PRO A 65 6.77 13.34 -2.99
N LYS A 66 5.55 13.22 -2.51
CA LYS A 66 4.73 14.39 -2.14
C LYS A 66 5.35 15.19 -1.01
N THR A 67 5.82 14.51 0.01
CA THR A 67 6.43 15.07 1.20
C THR A 67 7.32 14.03 1.88
N TRP A 68 8.23 14.48 2.72
CA TRP A 68 8.91 13.67 3.73
C TRP A 68 8.78 14.26 5.13
N ASP A 69 7.72 15.07 5.35
CA ASP A 69 7.20 15.34 6.69
C ASP A 69 6.45 14.08 7.17
N PRO A 70 6.96 13.36 8.19
CA PRO A 70 6.35 12.13 8.68
C PRO A 70 4.85 12.26 8.93
N THR A 71 4.41 13.35 9.55
CA THR A 71 3.00 13.53 9.92
C THR A 71 2.08 13.87 8.74
N LEU A 72 2.61 14.17 7.58
CA LEU A 72 1.87 14.42 6.33
C LEU A 72 2.04 13.29 5.30
N SER A 73 2.87 12.29 5.61
CA SER A 73 3.10 11.12 4.76
C SER A 73 1.81 10.30 4.59
N SER A 74 1.52 9.88 3.35
CA SER A 74 0.34 9.08 3.01
C SER A 74 0.54 8.21 1.78
N GLU A 75 1.78 8.09 1.31
CA GLU A 75 2.14 7.29 0.14
C GLU A 75 3.48 6.59 0.32
N THR A 76 3.65 5.45 -0.33
CA THR A 76 4.83 4.59 -0.22
C THR A 76 6.13 5.30 -0.56
N LEU A 77 6.14 6.15 -1.60
CA LEU A 77 7.36 6.85 -2.02
C LEU A 77 7.83 7.87 -0.97
N SER A 78 6.90 8.56 -0.31
CA SER A 78 7.21 9.42 0.85
C SER A 78 7.80 8.60 2.00
N GLU A 79 7.22 7.42 2.29
CA GLU A 79 7.71 6.53 3.33
C GLU A 79 9.15 6.07 3.07
N TYR A 80 9.51 5.71 1.82
CA TYR A 80 10.88 5.30 1.48
C TYR A 80 11.94 6.33 1.87
N ILE A 81 11.65 7.61 1.60
CA ILE A 81 12.54 8.71 1.94
C ILE A 81 12.52 8.98 3.44
N THR A 82 11.33 8.98 4.04
CA THR A 82 11.17 9.33 5.45
C THR A 82 11.89 8.32 6.35
N ILE A 83 11.73 7.01 6.15
CA ILE A 83 12.41 5.99 6.98
C ILE A 83 13.94 5.95 6.80
N SER A 84 14.48 6.56 5.74
CA SER A 84 15.91 6.72 5.57
C SER A 84 16.45 7.89 6.41
N MET A 85 15.64 8.94 6.61
CA MET A 85 16.06 10.18 7.30
C MET A 85 15.51 10.29 8.72
N PHE A 86 14.49 9.52 9.07
CA PHE A 86 13.90 9.52 10.42
C PHE A 86 13.84 8.10 10.98
N GLU A 87 13.82 7.98 12.28
CA GLU A 87 13.65 6.72 12.99
C GLU A 87 12.63 6.88 14.12
N GLY A 88 11.67 5.94 14.16
CA GLY A 88 10.61 5.88 15.17
C GLY A 88 11.03 5.18 16.47
N LEU A 89 10.05 4.87 17.32
CA LEU A 89 10.25 4.06 18.53
C LEU A 89 10.72 2.65 18.16
N THR A 90 10.05 2.02 17.22
CA THR A 90 10.46 0.79 16.54
C THR A 90 10.79 1.11 15.08
N ARG A 91 11.54 0.26 14.41
CA ARG A 91 11.88 0.39 12.99
C ARG A 91 11.62 -0.90 12.23
N GLN A 92 11.42 -0.77 10.94
CA GLN A 92 11.28 -1.91 10.03
C GLN A 92 12.64 -2.56 9.76
N SER A 93 12.63 -3.88 9.60
CA SER A 93 13.75 -4.68 9.12
C SER A 93 13.29 -5.73 8.11
N ALA A 94 14.23 -6.42 7.47
CA ALA A 94 13.91 -7.50 6.52
C ALA A 94 13.15 -8.66 7.21
N ASP A 95 13.43 -8.90 8.49
CA ASP A 95 12.83 -10.00 9.27
C ASP A 95 11.54 -9.59 10.00
N GLY A 96 11.28 -8.28 10.11
CA GLY A 96 10.11 -7.79 10.83
C GLY A 96 10.32 -6.39 11.38
N ILE A 97 10.27 -6.25 12.72
CA ILE A 97 10.57 -4.99 13.41
C ILE A 97 11.72 -5.18 14.38
N GLU A 98 12.41 -4.08 14.64
CA GLU A 98 13.50 -3.98 15.59
C GLU A 98 13.32 -2.77 16.53
N PRO A 99 14.00 -2.75 17.69
CA PRO A 99 14.14 -1.55 18.48
C PRO A 99 14.76 -0.40 17.66
N GLY A 100 14.07 0.74 17.63
CA GLY A 100 14.57 1.98 17.03
C GLY A 100 15.11 2.92 18.10
N VAL A 101 14.53 4.13 18.22
CA VAL A 101 14.88 5.08 19.30
C VAL A 101 14.50 4.51 20.67
N ALA A 102 13.46 3.69 20.78
CA ALA A 102 13.22 2.90 21.98
C ALA A 102 14.15 1.68 22.00
N GLU A 103 14.97 1.52 23.05
CA GLU A 103 15.81 0.34 23.23
C GLU A 103 15.05 -0.84 23.84
N SER A 104 13.96 -0.55 24.55
CA SER A 104 13.03 -1.55 25.12
C SER A 104 11.68 -0.91 25.42
N TRP A 105 10.71 -1.75 25.75
CA TRP A 105 9.36 -1.33 26.17
C TRP A 105 8.73 -2.33 27.11
N ASP A 106 7.83 -1.84 27.96
CA ASP A 106 6.96 -2.63 28.81
C ASP A 106 5.52 -2.53 28.28
N VAL A 107 4.78 -3.63 28.40
CA VAL A 107 3.36 -3.69 28.05
C VAL A 107 2.58 -4.13 29.29
N SER A 108 1.53 -3.40 29.66
CA SER A 108 0.68 -3.77 30.78
C SER A 108 -0.04 -5.11 30.55
N ASP A 109 -0.41 -5.81 31.62
CA ASP A 109 -1.06 -7.13 31.53
C ASP A 109 -2.36 -7.12 30.71
N ASP A 110 -3.05 -5.99 30.66
CA ASP A 110 -4.26 -5.79 29.85
C ASP A 110 -3.99 -5.43 28.39
N GLY A 111 -2.70 -5.26 28.02
CA GLY A 111 -2.28 -4.90 26.67
C GLY A 111 -2.63 -3.49 26.23
N LEU A 112 -3.01 -2.60 27.18
CA LEU A 112 -3.45 -1.24 26.84
C LEU A 112 -2.37 -0.17 26.98
N THR A 113 -1.42 -0.34 27.90
CA THR A 113 -0.37 0.66 28.17
C THR A 113 0.97 0.15 27.69
N TYR A 114 1.61 0.93 26.83
CA TYR A 114 2.98 0.72 26.34
C TYR A 114 3.86 1.81 26.92
N THR A 115 4.95 1.41 27.63
CA THR A 115 5.96 2.31 28.17
C THR A 115 7.27 2.07 27.46
N PHE A 116 7.70 3.01 26.64
CA PHE A 116 8.93 2.93 25.87
C PHE A 116 10.09 3.58 26.60
N HIS A 117 11.22 2.87 26.68
CA HIS A 117 12.48 3.35 27.25
C HIS A 117 13.39 3.80 26.11
N LEU A 118 13.64 5.11 26.01
CA LEU A 118 14.36 5.69 24.90
C LEU A 118 15.88 5.67 25.17
N ARG A 119 16.64 5.33 24.15
CA ARG A 119 18.09 5.53 24.17
C ARG A 119 18.44 7.01 24.08
N LYS A 120 19.58 7.39 24.60
CA LYS A 120 20.13 8.72 24.36
C LYS A 120 20.55 8.83 22.91
N SER A 121 19.94 9.74 22.18
CA SER A 121 20.19 10.01 20.77
C SER A 121 20.07 11.50 20.49
N ASN A 122 20.57 11.92 19.34
CA ASN A 122 20.57 13.30 18.92
C ASN A 122 19.75 13.49 17.63
N TRP A 123 19.28 14.69 17.44
CA TRP A 123 18.94 15.22 16.14
C TRP A 123 20.20 15.47 15.30
N SER A 124 20.07 15.58 13.97
CA SER A 124 21.20 15.83 13.04
C SER A 124 21.90 17.18 13.23
N ASP A 125 21.34 18.08 14.07
CA ASP A 125 21.97 19.34 14.51
C ASP A 125 22.74 19.17 15.84
N GLY A 126 22.86 17.97 16.37
CA GLY A 126 23.53 17.64 17.64
C GLY A 126 22.70 17.94 18.90
N THR A 127 21.47 18.44 18.77
CA THR A 127 20.58 18.65 19.93
C THR A 127 19.96 17.34 20.39
N PRO A 128 19.73 17.13 21.71
CA PRO A 128 19.12 15.89 22.20
C PRO A 128 17.73 15.64 21.63
N LEU A 129 17.48 14.39 21.23
CA LEU A 129 16.15 13.86 20.96
C LEU A 129 15.55 13.30 22.24
N THR A 130 14.32 13.65 22.55
CA THR A 130 13.65 13.28 23.80
C THR A 130 12.25 12.73 23.57
N ALA A 131 11.64 12.16 24.61
CA ALA A 131 10.24 11.71 24.60
C ALA A 131 9.24 12.86 24.28
N ASN A 132 9.61 14.12 24.58
CA ASN A 132 8.79 15.29 24.26
C ASN A 132 8.64 15.49 22.73
N ASP A 133 9.63 15.07 21.93
CA ASP A 133 9.58 15.16 20.47
C ASP A 133 8.57 14.15 19.90
N PHE A 134 8.50 12.96 20.49
CA PHE A 134 7.47 11.96 20.18
C PHE A 134 6.08 12.44 20.59
N GLU A 135 5.93 12.97 21.80
CA GLU A 135 4.67 13.54 22.28
C GLU A 135 4.16 14.64 21.34
N TYR A 136 5.04 15.58 20.97
CA TYR A 136 4.73 16.63 20.00
C TYR A 136 4.24 16.06 18.66
N THR A 137 4.94 15.09 18.12
CA THR A 137 4.63 14.50 16.80
C THR A 137 3.31 13.76 16.82
N TRP A 138 3.06 12.92 17.83
CA TRP A 138 1.84 12.12 17.89
C TRP A 138 0.60 13.00 18.15
N LYS A 139 0.74 14.08 18.92
CA LYS A 139 -0.32 15.08 19.06
C LYS A 139 -0.54 15.86 17.78
N ARG A 140 0.54 16.18 17.05
CA ARG A 140 0.46 16.84 15.74
C ARG A 140 -0.27 15.99 14.70
N LEU A 141 -0.11 14.66 14.70
CA LEU A 141 -0.84 13.74 13.82
C LEU A 141 -2.36 13.86 13.94
N CYS A 142 -2.87 14.12 15.14
CA CYS A 142 -4.30 14.27 15.41
C CYS A 142 -4.72 15.72 15.70
N ASP A 143 -3.88 16.71 15.40
CA ASP A 143 -4.24 18.12 15.49
C ASP A 143 -5.12 18.51 14.28
N PRO A 144 -6.36 19.01 14.51
CA PRO A 144 -7.25 19.39 13.43
C PRO A 144 -6.69 20.50 12.53
N SER A 145 -5.77 21.34 13.02
CA SER A 145 -5.14 22.41 12.24
C SER A 145 -4.10 21.89 11.25
N VAL A 146 -3.52 20.72 11.50
CA VAL A 146 -2.54 20.05 10.62
C VAL A 146 -3.24 19.33 9.47
N ALA A 147 -4.47 18.85 9.71
CA ALA A 147 -5.25 18.08 8.73
C ALA A 147 -4.47 16.91 8.12
N SER A 148 -3.75 16.17 8.97
CA SER A 148 -2.96 15.02 8.55
C SER A 148 -3.82 13.97 7.82
N PRO A 149 -3.44 13.53 6.62
CA PRO A 149 -4.13 12.45 5.91
C PRO A 149 -4.00 11.11 6.66
N SER A 150 -3.03 10.99 7.57
CA SER A 150 -2.71 9.79 8.34
C SER A 150 -3.14 9.84 9.80
N ALA A 151 -4.01 10.81 10.17
CA ALA A 151 -4.52 10.98 11.54
C ALA A 151 -5.14 9.69 12.12
N ALA A 152 -5.77 8.86 11.29
CA ALA A 152 -6.31 7.55 11.68
C ALA A 152 -5.26 6.63 12.33
N GLY A 153 -3.97 6.84 12.01
CA GLY A 153 -2.85 6.15 12.64
C GLY A 153 -2.86 6.26 14.17
N VAL A 154 -3.24 7.40 14.70
CA VAL A 154 -3.31 7.66 16.13
C VAL A 154 -4.75 7.63 16.63
N THR A 155 -5.70 8.23 15.89
CA THR A 155 -7.09 8.36 16.34
C THR A 155 -7.85 7.04 16.46
N ASP A 156 -7.47 6.02 15.73
CA ASP A 156 -8.10 4.71 15.83
C ASP A 156 -7.69 3.95 17.10
N TYR A 157 -6.50 4.22 17.62
CA TYR A 157 -5.90 3.41 18.68
C TYR A 157 -5.69 4.15 19.99
N VAL A 158 -5.24 5.41 19.98
CA VAL A 158 -4.81 6.13 21.18
C VAL A 158 -5.99 6.83 21.86
N VAL A 159 -6.08 6.68 23.18
CA VAL A 159 -7.09 7.35 24.00
C VAL A 159 -6.97 8.87 23.87
N GLY A 160 -8.10 9.56 23.68
CA GLY A 160 -8.19 11.02 23.56
C GLY A 160 -7.87 11.60 22.18
N ALA A 161 -7.25 10.81 21.29
CA ALA A 161 -6.79 11.32 19.99
C ALA A 161 -7.94 11.62 19.01
N ALA A 162 -9.00 10.81 19.00
CA ALA A 162 -10.18 11.07 18.16
C ALA A 162 -10.97 12.29 18.64
N GLU A 163 -11.10 12.46 19.94
CA GLU A 163 -11.75 13.60 20.56
C GLU A 163 -10.99 14.90 20.28
N HIS A 164 -9.65 14.85 20.32
CA HIS A 164 -8.81 15.99 19.96
C HIS A 164 -8.98 16.37 18.48
N LEU A 165 -8.90 15.40 17.55
CA LEU A 165 -9.11 15.64 16.12
C LEU A 165 -10.51 16.22 15.83
N ALA A 166 -11.54 15.75 16.55
CA ALA A 166 -12.90 16.25 16.40
C ALA A 166 -13.13 17.62 17.06
N GLY A 167 -12.14 18.18 17.78
CA GLY A 167 -12.28 19.44 18.53
C GLY A 167 -13.19 19.34 19.76
N THR A 168 -13.48 18.14 20.25
CA THR A 168 -14.28 17.86 21.45
C THR A 168 -13.42 17.56 22.68
N GLY A 169 -12.12 17.31 22.48
CA GLY A 169 -11.10 17.11 23.50
C GLY A 169 -9.88 18.01 23.27
N THR A 170 -8.95 17.99 24.20
CA THR A 170 -7.73 18.79 24.19
C THR A 170 -6.51 17.93 23.86
N ALA A 171 -5.41 18.55 23.40
CA ALA A 171 -4.14 17.86 23.19
C ALA A 171 -3.57 17.19 24.45
N ASP A 172 -3.90 17.72 25.65
CA ASP A 172 -3.44 17.15 26.92
C ASP A 172 -4.18 15.85 27.30
N GLU A 173 -5.33 15.60 26.69
CA GLU A 173 -6.10 14.35 26.86
C GLU A 173 -5.64 13.23 25.95
N VAL A 174 -4.78 13.52 24.97
CA VAL A 174 -4.18 12.51 24.09
C VAL A 174 -3.15 11.72 24.90
N MET A 175 -3.42 10.43 25.09
CA MET A 175 -2.62 9.54 25.92
C MET A 175 -1.40 8.96 25.14
N ALA A 176 -0.64 9.86 24.54
CA ALA A 176 0.69 9.67 24.00
C ALA A 176 1.56 10.79 24.59
N ARG A 177 2.36 10.47 25.62
CA ARG A 177 2.97 11.48 26.47
C ARG A 177 4.36 11.12 26.97
N ALA A 178 5.22 12.11 27.13
CA ALA A 178 6.49 11.98 27.81
C ALA A 178 6.26 11.94 29.34
N LEU A 179 6.77 10.90 29.99
CA LEU A 179 6.81 10.83 31.46
C LEU A 179 8.04 11.53 32.02
N ASP A 180 9.14 11.47 31.27
CA ASP A 180 10.39 12.19 31.44
C ASP A 180 11.11 12.27 30.07
N ASP A 181 12.34 12.77 30.03
CA ASP A 181 13.09 12.98 28.78
C ASP A 181 13.30 11.69 27.97
N TYR A 182 13.30 10.52 28.61
CA TYR A 182 13.61 9.24 27.98
C TYR A 182 12.57 8.14 28.23
N THR A 183 11.41 8.51 28.75
CA THR A 183 10.29 7.58 28.94
C THR A 183 9.04 8.12 28.25
N PHE A 184 8.55 7.36 27.27
CA PHE A 184 7.35 7.72 26.50
C PHE A 184 6.25 6.69 26.74
N GLU A 185 5.05 7.15 27.12
CA GLU A 185 3.90 6.31 27.41
C GLU A 185 2.81 6.50 26.36
N VAL A 186 2.22 5.37 25.92
CA VAL A 186 1.03 5.35 25.04
C VAL A 186 -0.03 4.49 25.68
N VAL A 187 -1.27 5.01 25.80
CA VAL A 187 -2.42 4.25 26.27
C VAL A 187 -3.41 4.04 25.12
N LEU A 188 -3.70 2.78 24.84
CA LEU A 188 -4.60 2.35 23.76
C LEU A 188 -6.05 2.26 24.25
N LYS A 189 -6.99 2.45 23.32
CA LYS A 189 -8.44 2.26 23.54
C LYS A 189 -8.80 0.79 23.72
N ASN A 190 -8.12 -0.09 22.96
CA ASN A 190 -8.29 -1.53 22.97
C ASN A 190 -6.93 -2.19 22.82
N PRO A 191 -6.73 -3.43 23.29
CA PRO A 191 -5.50 -4.17 23.05
C PRO A 191 -5.23 -4.28 21.54
N ALA A 192 -3.98 -4.05 21.16
CA ALA A 192 -3.53 -4.14 19.77
C ALA A 192 -2.19 -4.87 19.70
N PRO A 193 -2.17 -6.21 19.64
CA PRO A 193 -0.94 -7.00 19.62
C PRO A 193 0.03 -6.66 18.48
N PHE A 194 -0.48 -6.08 17.40
CA PHE A 194 0.26 -5.58 16.24
C PHE A 194 0.80 -4.14 16.42
N PHE A 195 0.57 -3.51 17.58
CA PHE A 195 0.85 -2.09 17.78
C PHE A 195 2.33 -1.73 17.53
N LEU A 196 3.24 -2.54 18.04
CA LEU A 196 4.69 -2.34 17.82
C LEU A 196 5.07 -2.39 16.33
N ASN A 197 4.42 -3.26 15.56
CA ASN A 197 4.59 -3.36 14.12
C ASN A 197 4.04 -2.11 13.41
N ARG A 198 2.84 -1.67 13.83
CA ARG A 198 2.22 -0.49 13.25
C ARG A 198 3.04 0.78 13.46
N ILE A 199 3.63 0.96 14.64
CA ILE A 199 4.39 2.18 14.97
C ILE A 199 5.80 2.22 14.37
N SER A 200 6.20 1.19 13.63
CA SER A 200 7.42 1.20 12.80
C SER A 200 7.25 1.95 11.48
N ALA A 201 6.01 2.35 11.13
CA ALA A 201 5.74 3.16 9.96
C ALA A 201 6.26 4.61 10.16
N ASP A 202 6.55 5.25 9.06
CA ASP A 202 7.14 6.60 9.00
C ASP A 202 6.34 7.67 9.73
N ILE A 203 5.01 7.59 9.68
CA ILE A 203 4.10 8.58 10.29
C ILE A 203 4.28 8.76 11.81
N TYR A 204 4.89 7.78 12.48
CA TYR A 204 5.16 7.81 13.93
C TYR A 204 6.56 8.30 14.28
N CYS A 205 7.40 8.55 13.28
CA CYS A 205 8.73 9.12 13.48
C CYS A 205 8.65 10.55 14.03
N PRO A 206 9.54 10.92 14.95
CA PRO A 206 9.51 12.25 15.57
C PRO A 206 9.87 13.33 14.54
N VAL A 207 9.23 14.51 14.63
CA VAL A 207 9.60 15.69 13.86
C VAL A 207 10.15 16.79 14.77
N ASN A 208 11.19 17.48 14.32
CA ASN A 208 11.76 18.57 15.09
C ASN A 208 10.87 19.82 15.00
N LYS A 209 10.37 20.25 16.15
CA LYS A 209 9.46 21.41 16.21
C LYS A 209 10.07 22.69 15.59
N LYS A 210 11.38 22.89 15.71
CA LYS A 210 12.04 24.07 15.10
C LYS A 210 11.88 24.07 13.59
N CYS A 211 11.93 22.89 12.94
CA CYS A 211 11.71 22.77 11.50
C CYS A 211 10.26 23.05 11.13
N VAL A 212 9.31 22.45 11.86
CA VAL A 212 7.86 22.66 11.62
C VAL A 212 7.48 24.14 11.77
N ASP A 213 8.06 24.84 12.74
CA ASP A 213 7.82 26.27 12.96
C ASP A 213 8.31 27.18 11.80
N LEU A 214 9.13 26.66 10.86
CA LEU A 214 9.52 27.36 9.64
C LEU A 214 8.38 27.45 8.61
N GLY A 215 7.30 26.71 8.83
CA GLY A 215 6.11 26.69 7.98
C GLY A 215 6.21 25.73 6.80
N GLU A 216 5.23 25.78 5.90
CA GLU A 216 5.05 24.85 4.78
C GLU A 216 6.34 24.65 3.96
N GLY A 217 6.62 23.40 3.59
CA GLY A 217 7.79 23.00 2.82
C GLY A 217 9.10 23.02 3.62
N TRP A 218 9.03 23.02 4.94
CA TRP A 218 10.22 22.95 5.80
C TRP A 218 11.08 21.73 5.50
N GLU A 219 10.45 20.62 5.18
CA GLU A 219 11.09 19.35 4.88
C GLU A 219 11.93 19.38 3.60
N LYS A 220 11.65 20.34 2.70
CA LYS A 220 12.32 20.49 1.40
C LYS A 220 13.47 21.51 1.41
N ARG A 221 13.93 21.90 2.61
CA ARG A 221 14.99 22.92 2.79
C ARG A 221 16.24 22.32 3.43
N PRO A 222 17.21 21.84 2.64
CA PRO A 222 18.39 21.15 3.18
C PRO A 222 19.14 21.94 4.26
N GLU A 223 19.21 23.26 4.11
CA GLU A 223 19.94 24.16 5.01
C GLU A 223 19.34 24.29 6.42
N THR A 224 18.08 23.89 6.59
CA THR A 224 17.37 23.97 7.87
C THR A 224 16.74 22.64 8.29
N PHE A 225 16.92 21.61 7.47
CA PHE A 225 16.34 20.29 7.71
C PHE A 225 17.04 19.60 8.88
N ILE A 226 16.27 19.17 9.86
CA ILE A 226 16.75 18.42 11.04
C ILE A 226 15.97 17.11 11.13
N CYS A 227 16.69 15.99 11.21
CA CYS A 227 16.16 14.64 11.27
C CYS A 227 16.93 13.80 12.29
N ASN A 228 16.50 12.56 12.53
CA ASN A 228 17.12 11.69 13.54
C ASN A 228 17.50 10.30 12.99
N GLY A 229 17.38 10.08 11.68
CA GLY A 229 17.68 8.79 11.06
C GLY A 229 19.14 8.62 10.64
N ALA A 230 19.41 7.51 9.96
CA ALA A 230 20.74 7.13 9.50
C ALA A 230 21.34 8.09 8.45
N PHE A 231 20.47 8.73 7.68
CA PHE A 231 20.85 9.72 6.66
C PHE A 231 20.16 11.05 6.94
N LYS A 232 20.74 12.13 6.38
CA LYS A 232 20.17 13.49 6.43
C LYS A 232 20.16 14.11 5.05
N LEU A 233 19.20 15.01 4.81
CA LEU A 233 19.06 15.73 3.54
C LEU A 233 20.24 16.67 3.32
N ALA A 234 20.97 16.49 2.20
CA ALA A 234 22.07 17.37 1.78
C ALA A 234 21.67 18.25 0.60
N GLU A 235 20.90 17.70 -0.36
CA GLU A 235 20.45 18.43 -1.53
C GLU A 235 19.04 17.96 -1.94
N TYR A 236 18.23 18.89 -2.43
CA TYR A 236 16.97 18.60 -3.08
C TYR A 236 16.80 19.48 -4.31
N GLN A 237 16.57 18.82 -5.45
CA GLN A 237 16.24 19.49 -6.70
C GLN A 237 14.93 18.95 -7.25
N ILE A 238 13.91 19.81 -7.28
CA ILE A 238 12.55 19.49 -7.75
C ILE A 238 12.60 18.79 -9.11
N GLY A 239 11.89 17.63 -9.21
CA GLY A 239 11.76 16.86 -10.44
C GLY A 239 13.05 16.24 -10.94
N SER A 240 14.12 16.25 -10.14
CA SER A 240 15.42 15.70 -10.49
C SER A 240 15.92 14.69 -9.47
N HIS A 241 16.26 15.13 -8.26
CA HIS A 241 16.83 14.23 -7.26
C HIS A 241 16.76 14.75 -5.83
N ILE A 242 16.98 13.82 -4.90
CA ILE A 242 17.25 14.02 -3.48
C ILE A 242 18.62 13.44 -3.19
N LEU A 243 19.51 14.17 -2.55
CA LEU A 243 20.77 13.66 -2.02
C LEU A 243 20.67 13.56 -0.51
N MET A 244 20.79 12.34 -0.02
CA MET A 244 20.87 12.03 1.41
C MET A 244 22.31 11.59 1.73
N VAL A 245 22.91 12.18 2.76
CA VAL A 245 24.26 11.82 3.23
C VAL A 245 24.19 11.21 4.60
N LYS A 246 25.18 10.39 4.95
CA LYS A 246 25.30 9.79 6.28
C LYS A 246 25.14 10.85 7.36
N ASN A 247 24.38 10.54 8.40
CA ASN A 247 24.19 11.40 9.57
C ASN A 247 25.14 10.96 10.70
N ASP A 248 26.19 11.73 10.94
CA ASP A 248 27.19 11.41 11.97
C ASP A 248 26.65 11.55 13.40
N GLU A 249 25.51 12.27 13.58
CA GLU A 249 24.84 12.40 14.89
C GLU A 249 23.83 11.25 15.16
N TYR A 250 23.66 10.34 14.21
CA TYR A 250 22.82 9.16 14.40
C TYR A 250 23.42 8.26 15.50
N TYR A 251 22.58 7.77 16.43
CA TYR A 251 23.06 7.03 17.60
C TYR A 251 23.89 5.77 17.26
N ASP A 252 23.73 5.21 16.06
CA ASP A 252 24.46 4.04 15.56
C ASP A 252 25.21 4.37 14.24
N ALA A 253 25.73 5.60 14.14
CA ALA A 253 26.44 6.09 12.95
C ALA A 253 27.61 5.19 12.54
N ASP A 254 28.29 4.55 13.48
CA ASP A 254 29.42 3.66 13.19
C ASP A 254 29.02 2.43 12.38
N SER A 255 27.77 1.99 12.47
CA SER A 255 27.23 0.86 11.68
C SER A 255 26.91 1.25 10.23
N ILE A 256 26.68 2.53 9.96
CA ILE A 256 26.31 3.02 8.63
C ILE A 256 27.54 3.07 7.73
N LYS A 257 27.55 2.26 6.67
CA LYS A 257 28.67 2.14 5.72
C LYS A 257 28.46 3.00 4.48
N MET A 258 27.21 3.12 4.01
CA MET A 258 26.88 3.92 2.82
C MET A 258 27.12 5.40 3.10
N PRO A 259 28.01 6.08 2.36
CA PRO A 259 28.29 7.51 2.60
C PRO A 259 27.17 8.42 2.14
N ALA A 260 26.49 8.07 1.03
CA ALA A 260 25.39 8.86 0.50
C ALA A 260 24.46 8.03 -0.39
N ILE A 261 23.21 8.49 -0.52
CA ILE A 261 22.18 7.92 -1.41
C ILE A 261 21.62 9.06 -2.25
N LYS A 262 21.67 8.90 -3.57
CA LYS A 262 21.08 9.82 -4.53
C LYS A 262 19.81 9.20 -5.12
N GLY A 263 18.66 9.61 -4.60
CA GLY A 263 17.36 9.22 -5.14
C GLY A 263 17.03 10.06 -6.36
N ILE A 264 17.03 9.49 -7.57
CA ILE A 264 16.70 10.18 -8.82
C ILE A 264 15.25 9.90 -9.25
N MET A 265 14.69 10.76 -10.09
CA MET A 265 13.26 10.77 -10.46
C MET A 265 13.08 10.50 -11.96
N VAL A 266 13.43 9.30 -12.41
CA VAL A 266 13.27 8.83 -13.79
C VAL A 266 12.05 7.91 -13.87
N ASN A 267 10.92 8.43 -14.36
CA ASN A 267 9.65 7.70 -14.40
C ASN A 267 9.42 6.89 -15.71
N ASP A 268 10.21 7.13 -16.75
CA ASP A 268 10.18 6.32 -17.96
C ASP A 268 10.91 4.98 -17.72
N GLU A 269 10.15 3.89 -17.77
CA GLU A 269 10.64 2.54 -17.44
C GLU A 269 11.81 2.09 -18.35
N ASN A 270 11.76 2.42 -19.65
CA ASN A 270 12.82 2.08 -20.58
C ASN A 270 14.10 2.87 -20.31
N THR A 271 13.98 4.17 -20.02
CA THR A 271 15.12 5.02 -19.63
C THR A 271 15.73 4.52 -18.32
N SER A 272 14.93 4.14 -17.34
CA SER A 272 15.38 3.56 -16.08
C SER A 272 16.18 2.27 -16.31
N LEU A 273 15.63 1.34 -17.09
CA LEU A 273 16.30 0.07 -17.38
C LEU A 273 17.61 0.27 -18.18
N GLN A 274 17.64 1.22 -19.12
CA GLN A 274 18.87 1.53 -19.85
C GLN A 274 19.93 2.16 -18.94
N GLY A 275 19.53 3.09 -18.05
CA GLY A 275 20.44 3.66 -17.06
C GLY A 275 21.01 2.59 -16.10
N TYR A 276 20.19 1.63 -15.69
CA TYR A 276 20.64 0.48 -14.90
C TYR A 276 21.65 -0.38 -15.67
N LYS A 277 21.34 -0.76 -16.92
CA LYS A 277 22.26 -1.53 -17.78
C LYS A 277 23.56 -0.80 -18.12
N ALA A 278 23.54 0.53 -18.12
CA ALA A 278 24.74 1.38 -18.33
C ALA A 278 25.58 1.54 -17.06
N GLY A 279 25.04 1.20 -15.88
CA GLY A 279 25.69 1.42 -14.57
C GLY A 279 25.48 2.82 -14.00
N ASP A 280 24.66 3.66 -14.63
CA ASP A 280 24.31 5.01 -14.14
C ASP A 280 23.27 4.94 -12.99
N ILE A 281 22.50 3.87 -12.90
CA ILE A 281 21.51 3.56 -11.86
C ILE A 281 21.93 2.25 -11.20
N HIS A 282 22.09 2.26 -9.88
CA HIS A 282 22.49 1.07 -9.12
C HIS A 282 21.29 0.25 -8.64
N CYS A 283 20.18 0.93 -8.30
CA CYS A 283 18.95 0.29 -7.80
C CYS A 283 17.71 0.91 -8.42
N THR A 284 16.70 0.10 -8.79
CA THR A 284 15.41 0.59 -9.29
C THR A 284 14.31 -0.46 -9.22
N GLU A 285 13.06 -0.04 -8.98
CA GLU A 285 11.83 -0.84 -9.23
C GLU A 285 11.05 -0.33 -10.46
N VAL A 286 11.57 0.70 -11.15
CA VAL A 286 10.96 1.26 -12.36
C VAL A 286 11.45 0.44 -13.56
N ILE A 287 10.76 -0.68 -13.83
CA ILE A 287 11.16 -1.73 -14.77
C ILE A 287 10.01 -1.98 -15.75
N PRO A 288 10.25 -1.98 -17.09
CA PRO A 288 9.21 -2.33 -18.06
C PRO A 288 8.65 -3.72 -17.80
N ALA A 289 7.33 -3.82 -17.69
CA ALA A 289 6.66 -5.07 -17.36
C ALA A 289 6.95 -6.19 -18.37
N GLU A 290 7.13 -5.85 -19.63
CA GLU A 290 7.49 -6.79 -20.72
C GLU A 290 8.90 -7.37 -20.59
N GLU A 291 9.81 -6.66 -19.93
CA GLU A 291 11.20 -7.12 -19.72
C GLU A 291 11.33 -8.05 -18.50
N ILE A 292 10.43 -7.99 -17.54
CA ILE A 292 10.50 -8.77 -16.30
C ILE A 292 10.66 -10.27 -16.56
N PRO A 293 9.93 -10.91 -17.50
CA PRO A 293 10.13 -12.35 -17.78
C PRO A 293 11.54 -12.69 -18.25
N THR A 294 12.16 -11.80 -19.03
CA THR A 294 13.55 -11.98 -19.52
C THR A 294 14.53 -11.77 -18.37
N LEU A 295 14.34 -10.73 -17.57
CA LEU A 295 15.18 -10.45 -16.42
C LEU A 295 15.11 -11.57 -15.37
N LEU A 296 13.93 -12.12 -15.09
CA LEU A 296 13.75 -13.29 -14.20
C LEU A 296 14.55 -14.52 -14.66
N ALA A 297 14.73 -14.69 -15.97
CA ALA A 297 15.43 -15.84 -16.53
C ALA A 297 16.95 -15.62 -16.64
N GLU A 298 17.41 -14.39 -16.81
CA GLU A 298 18.75 -14.08 -17.30
C GLU A 298 19.56 -13.17 -16.37
N ASP A 299 18.91 -12.34 -15.55
CA ASP A 299 19.58 -11.35 -14.69
C ASP A 299 19.54 -11.76 -13.22
N PRO A 300 20.65 -12.19 -12.62
CA PRO A 300 20.70 -12.56 -11.20
C PRO A 300 20.44 -11.37 -10.25
N ASN A 301 20.59 -10.15 -10.73
CA ASN A 301 20.38 -8.92 -9.99
C ASN A 301 18.89 -8.51 -9.89
N LEU A 302 17.98 -9.23 -10.57
CA LEU A 302 16.55 -9.02 -10.35
C LEU A 302 16.12 -9.68 -9.04
N TYR A 303 15.95 -8.87 -8.04
CA TYR A 303 15.40 -9.26 -6.76
C TYR A 303 13.88 -9.40 -6.84
N VAL A 304 13.35 -10.53 -6.36
CA VAL A 304 11.91 -10.78 -6.24
C VAL A 304 11.61 -11.22 -4.83
N SER A 305 10.78 -10.45 -4.11
CA SER A 305 10.41 -10.74 -2.72
C SER A 305 8.90 -10.74 -2.54
N PRO A 306 8.34 -11.70 -1.80
CA PRO A 306 6.91 -11.69 -1.49
C PRO A 306 6.50 -10.45 -0.69
N LEU A 307 5.36 -9.85 -1.05
CA LEU A 307 4.73 -8.75 -0.33
C LEU A 307 3.50 -9.21 0.46
N THR A 308 3.16 -8.46 1.51
CA THR A 308 1.93 -8.69 2.27
C THR A 308 0.74 -8.10 1.51
N GLY A 309 0.30 -8.83 0.49
CA GLY A 309 -0.81 -8.39 -0.36
C GLY A 309 -1.35 -9.52 -1.23
N THR A 310 -2.62 -9.40 -1.60
CA THR A 310 -3.36 -10.40 -2.38
C THR A 310 -4.16 -9.75 -3.50
N LYS A 311 -4.01 -10.25 -4.72
CA LYS A 311 -4.90 -9.99 -5.84
C LYS A 311 -6.05 -10.98 -5.78
N TYR A 312 -7.30 -10.52 -5.90
CA TYR A 312 -8.48 -11.35 -5.69
C TYR A 312 -9.69 -10.83 -6.47
N LEU A 313 -10.73 -11.65 -6.57
CA LEU A 313 -12.04 -11.22 -7.02
C LEU A 313 -12.94 -10.95 -5.81
N ASP A 314 -13.69 -9.84 -5.82
CA ASP A 314 -14.86 -9.64 -4.96
C ASP A 314 -16.10 -10.18 -5.68
N PHE A 315 -16.89 -10.99 -5.00
CA PHE A 315 -18.24 -11.34 -5.43
C PHE A 315 -19.26 -10.46 -4.70
N ASN A 316 -20.15 -9.82 -5.43
CA ASN A 316 -21.25 -9.06 -4.82
C ASN A 316 -22.32 -10.03 -4.32
N VAL A 317 -22.29 -10.39 -3.04
CA VAL A 317 -23.16 -11.42 -2.46
C VAL A 317 -24.66 -11.03 -2.41
N ASP A 318 -24.99 -9.77 -2.69
CA ASP A 318 -26.37 -9.28 -2.78
C ASP A 318 -26.99 -9.53 -4.18
N ARG A 319 -26.25 -10.12 -5.12
CA ARG A 319 -26.70 -10.29 -6.51
C ARG A 319 -26.71 -11.75 -6.94
N ASP A 320 -27.87 -12.18 -7.47
CA ASP A 320 -27.95 -13.50 -8.09
C ASP A 320 -27.20 -13.54 -9.43
N PRO A 321 -26.54 -14.68 -9.75
CA PRO A 321 -26.50 -15.93 -8.98
C PRO A 321 -25.33 -16.00 -7.99
N VAL A 322 -24.46 -14.99 -7.89
CA VAL A 322 -23.31 -14.99 -6.97
C VAL A 322 -23.70 -14.77 -5.51
N SER A 323 -24.98 -14.55 -5.19
CA SER A 323 -25.54 -14.65 -3.83
C SER A 323 -25.44 -16.08 -3.26
N ASP A 324 -25.48 -17.11 -4.10
CA ASP A 324 -25.32 -18.51 -3.70
C ASP A 324 -23.83 -18.84 -3.50
N VAL A 325 -23.48 -19.28 -2.30
CA VAL A 325 -22.11 -19.66 -1.94
C VAL A 325 -21.54 -20.77 -2.83
N ARG A 326 -22.40 -21.71 -3.28
CA ARG A 326 -22.01 -22.80 -4.19
C ARG A 326 -21.54 -22.26 -5.53
N VAL A 327 -22.20 -21.22 -6.05
CA VAL A 327 -21.79 -20.53 -7.27
C VAL A 327 -20.44 -19.83 -7.07
N ARG A 328 -20.28 -19.07 -6.00
CA ARG A 328 -19.00 -18.40 -5.70
C ARG A 328 -17.86 -19.38 -5.59
N ARG A 329 -18.07 -20.49 -4.87
CA ARG A 329 -17.06 -21.55 -4.74
C ARG A 329 -16.77 -22.24 -6.07
N ALA A 330 -17.78 -22.52 -6.90
CA ALA A 330 -17.59 -23.09 -8.22
C ALA A 330 -16.72 -22.17 -9.11
N LEU A 331 -17.04 -20.88 -9.15
CA LEU A 331 -16.25 -19.89 -9.88
C LEU A 331 -14.80 -19.82 -9.36
N THR A 332 -14.60 -19.88 -8.05
CA THR A 332 -13.30 -19.86 -7.39
C THR A 332 -12.44 -21.07 -7.75
N LEU A 333 -13.01 -22.28 -7.69
CA LEU A 333 -12.32 -23.54 -7.94
C LEU A 333 -12.00 -23.79 -9.42
N ALA A 334 -12.76 -23.17 -10.32
CA ALA A 334 -12.55 -23.26 -11.77
C ALA A 334 -11.35 -22.43 -12.29
N ILE A 335 -10.69 -21.63 -11.44
CA ILE A 335 -9.55 -20.78 -11.82
C ILE A 335 -8.22 -21.52 -11.61
N ASN A 336 -7.43 -21.64 -12.66
CA ASN A 336 -6.04 -22.09 -12.59
C ASN A 336 -5.12 -20.90 -12.32
N ARG A 337 -4.71 -20.74 -11.07
CA ARG A 337 -3.90 -19.62 -10.57
C ARG A 337 -2.49 -19.63 -11.13
N LYS A 338 -1.88 -20.82 -11.21
CA LYS A 338 -0.55 -20.98 -11.77
C LYS A 338 -0.48 -20.60 -13.24
N LEU A 339 -1.54 -20.87 -14.00
CA LEU A 339 -1.60 -20.42 -15.41
C LEU A 339 -1.59 -18.88 -15.48
N ILE A 340 -2.30 -18.20 -14.55
CA ILE A 340 -2.30 -16.74 -14.51
C ILE A 340 -0.90 -16.22 -14.21
N THR A 341 -0.23 -16.75 -13.19
CA THR A 341 1.11 -16.26 -12.81
C THR A 341 2.19 -16.63 -13.83
N ASP A 342 2.16 -17.84 -14.41
CA ASP A 342 3.22 -18.31 -15.31
C ASP A 342 3.06 -17.80 -16.74
N GLN A 343 1.84 -17.54 -17.21
CA GLN A 343 1.58 -17.25 -18.62
C GLN A 343 0.99 -15.85 -18.88
N ILE A 344 0.30 -15.27 -17.90
CA ILE A 344 -0.37 -13.99 -18.08
C ILE A 344 0.46 -12.87 -17.44
N THR A 345 0.70 -12.91 -16.13
CA THR A 345 1.48 -11.86 -15.44
C THR A 345 2.98 -12.07 -15.63
N ARG A 346 3.47 -13.30 -15.51
CA ARG A 346 4.87 -13.69 -15.75
C ARG A 346 5.90 -12.85 -14.98
N SER A 347 5.52 -12.36 -13.81
CA SER A 347 6.32 -11.39 -13.05
C SER A 347 6.73 -11.89 -11.66
N GLY A 348 6.68 -13.21 -11.44
CA GLY A 348 7.12 -13.85 -10.20
C GLY A 348 6.05 -13.87 -9.09
N GLU A 349 4.82 -13.43 -9.36
CA GLU A 349 3.71 -13.51 -8.41
C GLU A 349 3.47 -14.96 -7.99
N ILE A 350 3.03 -15.14 -6.74
CA ILE A 350 2.85 -16.46 -6.13
C ILE A 350 1.37 -16.86 -6.17
N PRO A 351 0.99 -17.96 -6.85
CA PRO A 351 -0.40 -18.44 -6.87
C PRO A 351 -0.96 -18.60 -5.45
N ALA A 352 -2.14 -18.04 -5.19
CA ALA A 352 -2.72 -18.06 -3.84
C ALA A 352 -3.45 -19.38 -3.54
N SER A 353 -3.42 -19.81 -2.27
CA SER A 353 -4.25 -20.90 -1.75
C SER A 353 -5.23 -20.45 -0.66
N GLY A 354 -5.18 -19.18 -0.26
CA GLY A 354 -6.04 -18.54 0.72
C GLY A 354 -5.92 -17.03 0.62
N PHE A 355 -6.55 -16.29 1.52
CA PHE A 355 -6.55 -14.82 1.47
C PHE A 355 -5.30 -14.22 2.11
N LEU A 356 -4.84 -14.78 3.25
CA LEU A 356 -3.60 -14.34 3.90
C LEU A 356 -2.38 -14.76 3.06
N PRO A 357 -1.50 -13.82 2.66
CA PRO A 357 -0.29 -14.14 1.93
C PRO A 357 0.76 -14.83 2.81
N ILE A 358 1.77 -15.42 2.15
CA ILE A 358 2.85 -16.16 2.82
C ILE A 358 3.70 -15.29 3.76
N THR A 359 3.68 -13.98 3.59
CA THR A 359 4.39 -13.00 4.41
C THR A 359 3.67 -12.65 5.71
N THR A 360 2.37 -12.98 5.82
CA THR A 360 1.62 -12.74 7.06
C THR A 360 2.10 -13.71 8.13
N GLN A 361 2.58 -13.17 9.25
CA GLN A 361 3.20 -13.92 10.33
C GLN A 361 2.26 -14.14 11.50
N LYS A 362 2.39 -15.30 12.13
CA LYS A 362 1.86 -15.64 13.44
C LYS A 362 2.66 -14.93 14.54
N THR A 363 2.18 -15.00 15.73
CA THR A 363 2.84 -14.41 16.91
C THR A 363 4.21 -15.02 17.23
N ASP A 364 4.49 -16.25 16.77
CA ASP A 364 5.79 -16.92 16.87
C ASP A 364 6.74 -16.61 15.70
N GLY A 365 6.34 -15.75 14.77
CA GLY A 365 7.10 -15.39 13.56
C GLY A 365 6.95 -16.36 12.39
N SER A 366 6.29 -17.50 12.57
CA SER A 366 5.99 -18.42 11.46
C SER A 366 4.88 -17.88 10.57
N SER A 367 4.84 -18.30 9.30
CA SER A 367 3.76 -17.91 8.38
C SER A 367 2.46 -18.65 8.67
N TYR A 368 1.32 -17.99 8.39
CA TYR A 368 0.01 -18.67 8.32
C TYR A 368 -0.07 -19.67 7.16
N ARG A 369 0.80 -19.58 6.16
CA ARG A 369 0.87 -20.50 5.03
C ARG A 369 2.10 -21.39 5.11
N THR A 370 1.91 -22.69 5.01
CA THR A 370 3.02 -23.61 4.75
C THR A 370 3.43 -23.48 3.29
N VAL A 371 4.72 -23.33 3.04
CA VAL A 371 5.31 -23.23 1.70
C VAL A 371 5.99 -24.54 1.35
N GLN A 372 5.66 -25.09 0.18
CA GLN A 372 6.23 -26.33 -0.34
C GLN A 372 7.67 -26.11 -0.85
N ALA A 373 8.40 -27.19 -1.09
CA ALA A 373 9.78 -27.11 -1.59
C ALA A 373 9.91 -26.44 -2.99
N ASN A 374 8.81 -26.37 -3.75
CA ASN A 374 8.75 -25.67 -5.04
C ASN A 374 8.42 -24.16 -4.91
N GLY A 375 8.36 -23.62 -3.69
CA GLY A 375 8.05 -22.21 -3.42
C GLY A 375 6.56 -21.86 -3.43
N LEU A 376 5.66 -22.82 -3.72
CA LEU A 376 4.22 -22.59 -3.71
C LEU A 376 3.63 -22.83 -2.32
N PRO A 377 2.56 -22.11 -1.92
CA PRO A 377 1.83 -22.46 -0.70
C PRO A 377 1.16 -23.83 -0.83
N GLU A 378 1.00 -24.52 0.29
CA GLU A 378 0.19 -25.74 0.30
C GLU A 378 -1.28 -25.42 -0.03
N PRO A 379 -2.02 -26.36 -0.67
CA PRO A 379 -3.46 -26.23 -0.87
C PRO A 379 -4.20 -25.98 0.44
N ALA A 380 -5.13 -25.06 0.44
CA ALA A 380 -5.96 -24.73 1.59
C ALA A 380 -7.40 -24.41 1.15
N TYR A 381 -8.38 -24.66 2.00
CA TYR A 381 -9.80 -24.34 1.75
C TYR A 381 -10.36 -24.93 0.42
N GLY A 382 -9.78 -26.04 -0.05
CA GLY A 382 -10.09 -26.64 -1.35
C GLY A 382 -9.45 -25.94 -2.55
N ILE A 383 -8.65 -24.89 -2.32
CA ILE A 383 -7.96 -24.15 -3.38
C ILE A 383 -6.53 -24.70 -3.55
N SER A 384 -6.23 -25.21 -4.75
CA SER A 384 -4.87 -25.54 -5.16
C SER A 384 -4.20 -24.34 -5.82
N PRO A 385 -2.95 -24.00 -5.46
CA PRO A 385 -2.18 -22.98 -6.18
C PRO A 385 -1.79 -23.46 -7.59
N ASP A 386 -1.66 -24.77 -7.83
CA ASP A 386 -1.14 -25.36 -9.05
C ASP A 386 -2.19 -25.54 -10.16
N SER A 387 -3.44 -25.79 -9.80
CA SER A 387 -4.48 -26.24 -10.72
C SER A 387 -5.88 -25.81 -10.32
N ALA A 388 -6.79 -25.78 -11.29
CA ALA A 388 -8.22 -25.69 -11.03
C ALA A 388 -8.78 -27.06 -10.60
N ASP A 389 -9.78 -27.06 -9.71
CA ASP A 389 -10.61 -28.23 -9.39
C ASP A 389 -11.94 -28.14 -10.16
N VAL A 390 -11.88 -28.47 -11.44
CA VAL A 390 -13.02 -28.35 -12.37
C VAL A 390 -14.15 -29.30 -12.02
N ASP A 391 -13.83 -30.49 -11.52
CA ASP A 391 -14.86 -31.52 -11.20
C ASP A 391 -15.70 -31.06 -10.01
N THR A 392 -15.08 -30.60 -8.93
CA THR A 392 -15.80 -30.05 -7.76
C THR A 392 -16.55 -28.78 -8.16
N ALA A 393 -15.96 -27.92 -9.00
CA ALA A 393 -16.61 -26.70 -9.46
C ALA A 393 -17.89 -26.99 -10.25
N LYS A 394 -17.89 -27.98 -11.17
CA LYS A 394 -19.07 -28.44 -11.90
C LYS A 394 -20.13 -29.04 -10.99
N GLN A 395 -19.71 -29.83 -10.01
CA GLN A 395 -20.64 -30.41 -9.04
C GLN A 395 -21.38 -29.31 -8.27
N LEU A 396 -20.66 -28.33 -7.71
CA LEU A 396 -21.23 -27.21 -6.95
C LEU A 396 -22.19 -26.38 -7.82
N LEU A 397 -21.83 -26.15 -9.09
CA LEU A 397 -22.66 -25.40 -10.03
C LEU A 397 -23.96 -26.15 -10.36
N ALA A 398 -23.88 -27.48 -10.53
CA ALA A 398 -25.06 -28.33 -10.74
C ALA A 398 -25.97 -28.36 -9.49
N GLU A 399 -25.40 -28.43 -8.28
CA GLU A 399 -26.14 -28.35 -7.01
C GLU A 399 -26.81 -26.98 -6.82
N ALA A 400 -26.25 -25.91 -7.39
CA ALA A 400 -26.83 -24.59 -7.42
C ALA A 400 -27.94 -24.42 -8.49
N GLY A 401 -28.19 -25.47 -9.30
CA GLY A 401 -29.26 -25.48 -10.31
C GLY A 401 -28.80 -25.20 -11.75
N PHE A 402 -27.51 -25.17 -12.00
CA PHE A 402 -26.90 -24.86 -13.30
C PHE A 402 -25.99 -25.99 -13.81
N PRO A 403 -26.51 -27.22 -14.02
CA PRO A 403 -25.71 -28.34 -14.50
C PRO A 403 -25.07 -27.98 -15.85
N ASP A 404 -23.77 -28.23 -15.99
CA ASP A 404 -22.97 -27.90 -17.20
C ASP A 404 -23.09 -26.42 -17.67
N GLY A 405 -23.46 -25.53 -16.74
CA GLY A 405 -23.69 -24.09 -17.02
C GLY A 405 -25.04 -23.79 -17.72
N GLU A 406 -25.91 -24.77 -17.88
CA GLU A 406 -27.19 -24.57 -18.54
C GLU A 406 -28.08 -23.58 -17.77
N GLY A 407 -28.54 -22.54 -18.48
CA GLY A 407 -29.40 -21.51 -17.89
C GLY A 407 -28.68 -20.51 -16.97
N PHE A 408 -27.37 -20.60 -16.85
CA PHE A 408 -26.59 -19.63 -16.06
C PHE A 408 -26.67 -18.24 -16.72
N PRO A 409 -26.99 -17.16 -15.98
CA PRO A 409 -27.07 -15.82 -16.54
C PRO A 409 -25.67 -15.28 -16.88
N GLU A 410 -25.61 -14.38 -17.86
CA GLU A 410 -24.38 -13.64 -18.15
C GLU A 410 -24.00 -12.77 -16.95
N LEU A 411 -22.75 -12.91 -16.45
CA LEU A 411 -22.17 -12.08 -15.39
C LEU A 411 -21.35 -10.94 -15.96
N GLU A 412 -21.14 -9.91 -15.16
CA GLU A 412 -20.22 -8.83 -15.46
C GLU A 412 -19.01 -8.87 -14.51
N LEU A 413 -17.80 -8.86 -15.08
CA LEU A 413 -16.53 -8.76 -14.36
C LEU A 413 -15.95 -7.35 -14.54
N LEU A 414 -16.00 -6.58 -13.47
CA LEU A 414 -15.45 -5.23 -13.38
C LEU A 414 -13.95 -5.28 -13.06
N TYR A 415 -13.15 -4.44 -13.72
CA TYR A 415 -11.74 -4.25 -13.42
C TYR A 415 -11.29 -2.80 -13.62
N TYR A 416 -10.16 -2.41 -13.02
CA TYR A 416 -9.58 -1.09 -13.22
C TYR A 416 -8.94 -1.00 -14.60
N THR A 417 -9.12 0.13 -15.28
CA THR A 417 -8.51 0.35 -16.60
C THR A 417 -6.99 0.17 -16.52
N GLY A 418 -6.49 -0.84 -17.20
CA GLY A 418 -5.07 -1.22 -17.26
C GLY A 418 -4.87 -2.53 -18.02
N GLU A 419 -3.76 -2.67 -18.73
CA GLU A 419 -3.50 -3.84 -19.58
C GLU A 419 -3.28 -5.12 -18.76
N SER A 420 -2.64 -5.04 -17.60
CA SER A 420 -2.42 -6.20 -16.73
C SER A 420 -3.75 -6.77 -16.21
N ASP A 421 -4.60 -5.92 -15.62
CA ASP A 421 -5.90 -6.32 -15.10
C ASP A 421 -6.83 -6.84 -16.19
N LYS A 422 -6.78 -6.24 -17.39
CA LYS A 422 -7.50 -6.72 -18.56
C LYS A 422 -7.11 -8.15 -18.94
N LYS A 423 -5.82 -8.42 -19.09
CA LYS A 423 -5.31 -9.76 -19.44
C LYS A 423 -5.69 -10.82 -18.40
N ILE A 424 -5.64 -10.47 -17.12
CA ILE A 424 -6.09 -11.36 -16.03
C ILE A 424 -7.57 -11.66 -16.17
N CYS A 425 -8.42 -10.64 -16.39
CA CYS A 425 -9.86 -10.81 -16.56
C CYS A 425 -10.21 -11.63 -17.83
N GLU A 426 -9.52 -11.40 -18.95
CA GLU A 426 -9.67 -12.20 -20.17
C GLU A 426 -9.31 -13.69 -19.95
N ALA A 427 -8.25 -13.96 -19.19
CA ALA A 427 -7.87 -15.32 -18.83
C ALA A 427 -8.91 -16.00 -17.93
N ILE A 428 -9.42 -15.30 -16.91
CA ILE A 428 -10.47 -15.80 -16.02
C ILE A 428 -11.78 -16.04 -16.79
N GLN A 429 -12.19 -15.10 -17.64
CA GLN A 429 -13.34 -15.24 -18.54
C GLN A 429 -13.25 -16.52 -19.38
N GLN A 430 -12.08 -16.76 -19.99
CA GLN A 430 -11.85 -17.96 -20.79
C GLN A 430 -11.88 -19.25 -19.93
N MET A 431 -11.27 -19.24 -18.75
CA MET A 431 -11.31 -20.39 -17.84
C MET A 431 -12.74 -20.74 -17.42
N TRP A 432 -13.59 -19.75 -17.09
CA TRP A 432 -14.99 -20.00 -16.75
C TRP A 432 -15.79 -20.50 -17.96
N LYS A 433 -15.48 -20.00 -19.17
CA LYS A 433 -16.11 -20.51 -20.39
C LYS A 433 -15.74 -21.97 -20.65
N ASP A 434 -14.46 -22.31 -20.57
CA ASP A 434 -13.98 -23.64 -20.91
C ASP A 434 -14.35 -24.68 -19.83
N ASN A 435 -14.23 -24.30 -18.55
CA ASN A 435 -14.42 -25.20 -17.44
C ASN A 435 -15.88 -25.35 -17.02
N LEU A 436 -16.69 -24.28 -17.09
CA LEU A 436 -18.05 -24.24 -16.55
C LEU A 436 -19.12 -23.88 -17.58
N ASN A 437 -18.72 -23.55 -18.84
CA ASN A 437 -19.60 -23.06 -19.90
C ASN A 437 -20.37 -21.78 -19.50
N ILE A 438 -19.76 -20.91 -18.68
CA ILE A 438 -20.33 -19.64 -18.23
C ILE A 438 -19.83 -18.51 -19.12
N ASP A 439 -20.74 -17.63 -19.56
CA ASP A 439 -20.41 -16.41 -20.27
C ASP A 439 -20.27 -15.22 -19.30
N VAL A 440 -19.20 -14.46 -19.44
CA VAL A 440 -18.89 -13.29 -18.60
C VAL A 440 -18.58 -12.10 -19.49
N LYS A 441 -19.17 -10.95 -19.19
CA LYS A 441 -18.87 -9.69 -19.87
C LYS A 441 -17.81 -8.92 -19.09
N LEU A 442 -16.80 -8.43 -19.78
CA LEU A 442 -15.76 -7.60 -19.17
C LEU A 442 -16.16 -6.12 -19.20
N ARG A 443 -15.99 -5.42 -18.06
CA ARG A 443 -16.21 -3.98 -17.92
C ARG A 443 -15.01 -3.34 -17.23
N ASN A 444 -14.43 -2.32 -17.84
CA ASN A 444 -13.37 -1.54 -17.22
C ASN A 444 -13.87 -0.14 -16.83
N GLU A 445 -13.35 0.36 -15.74
CA GLU A 445 -13.56 1.72 -15.26
C GLU A 445 -12.24 2.28 -14.68
N ASP A 446 -12.11 3.61 -14.68
CA ASP A 446 -11.01 4.26 -13.95
C ASP A 446 -11.13 3.94 -12.46
N LYS A 447 -9.99 3.79 -11.77
CA LYS A 447 -9.94 3.30 -10.38
C LYS A 447 -10.89 4.04 -9.44
N SER A 448 -10.97 5.37 -9.52
CA SER A 448 -11.85 6.17 -8.66
C SER A 448 -13.35 5.90 -8.93
N VAL A 449 -13.72 5.71 -10.20
CA VAL A 449 -15.08 5.38 -10.62
C VAL A 449 -15.44 3.97 -10.19
N ALA A 450 -14.55 3.01 -10.43
CA ALA A 450 -14.76 1.62 -10.05
C ALA A 450 -14.91 1.44 -8.53
N LEU A 451 -14.15 2.17 -7.72
CA LEU A 451 -14.30 2.17 -6.26
C LEU A 451 -15.69 2.65 -5.84
N GLN A 452 -16.22 3.72 -6.49
CA GLN A 452 -17.59 4.19 -6.24
C GLN A 452 -18.64 3.18 -6.72
N THR A 453 -18.44 2.57 -7.89
CA THR A 453 -19.29 1.50 -8.43
C THR A 453 -19.38 0.31 -7.46
N LYS A 454 -18.25 -0.08 -6.87
CA LYS A 454 -18.18 -1.14 -5.86
C LYS A 454 -18.89 -0.73 -4.56
N ALA A 455 -18.65 0.47 -4.07
CA ALA A 455 -19.31 1.00 -2.87
C ALA A 455 -20.83 1.05 -3.02
N ASP A 456 -21.30 1.39 -4.23
CA ASP A 456 -22.73 1.41 -4.57
C ASP A 456 -23.33 0.00 -4.84
N GLY A 457 -22.53 -1.07 -4.82
CA GLY A 457 -22.99 -2.43 -5.15
C GLY A 457 -23.44 -2.64 -6.60
N LYS A 458 -22.95 -1.82 -7.55
CA LYS A 458 -23.37 -1.84 -8.97
C LYS A 458 -22.46 -2.70 -9.85
N TYR A 459 -22.15 -3.90 -9.40
CA TYR A 459 -21.31 -4.88 -10.10
C TYR A 459 -21.71 -6.30 -9.67
N ASP A 460 -21.35 -7.32 -10.45
CA ASP A 460 -21.55 -8.73 -10.08
C ASP A 460 -20.26 -9.29 -9.48
N ILE A 461 -19.15 -9.16 -10.19
CA ILE A 461 -17.81 -9.58 -9.77
C ILE A 461 -16.84 -8.44 -10.08
N SER A 462 -15.82 -8.23 -9.22
CA SER A 462 -14.78 -7.22 -9.47
C SER A 462 -13.40 -7.78 -9.19
N LEU A 463 -12.44 -7.54 -10.12
CA LEU A 463 -11.03 -7.77 -9.85
C LEU A 463 -10.49 -6.68 -8.94
N SER A 464 -9.91 -7.09 -7.84
CA SER A 464 -9.46 -6.25 -6.74
C SER A 464 -8.07 -6.61 -6.27
N GLY A 465 -7.51 -5.78 -5.41
CA GLY A 465 -6.25 -6.05 -4.75
C GLY A 465 -6.16 -5.33 -3.42
N TRP A 466 -5.47 -5.94 -2.48
CA TRP A 466 -5.20 -5.36 -1.17
C TRP A 466 -3.75 -5.60 -0.78
N SER A 467 -3.08 -4.54 -0.35
CA SER A 467 -1.75 -4.61 0.26
C SER A 467 -1.81 -4.07 1.67
N ALA A 468 -1.16 -4.75 2.59
CA ALA A 468 -1.12 -4.35 3.98
C ALA A 468 -0.10 -3.23 4.20
N GLY A 469 -0.46 -2.21 4.98
CA GLY A 469 0.47 -1.18 5.43
C GLY A 469 1.35 -1.64 6.61
N TYR A 470 1.04 -2.78 7.21
CA TYR A 470 1.85 -3.51 8.19
C TYR A 470 1.49 -4.99 8.14
N TYR A 471 2.44 -5.88 8.44
CA TYR A 471 2.32 -7.32 8.21
C TYR A 471 1.61 -8.06 9.36
N ASP A 472 0.33 -7.76 9.54
CA ASP A 472 -0.55 -8.44 10.50
C ASP A 472 -1.81 -8.94 9.80
N ALA A 473 -2.35 -10.08 10.25
CA ALA A 473 -3.55 -10.66 9.69
C ALA A 473 -4.76 -9.70 9.78
N SER A 474 -4.84 -8.88 10.83
CA SER A 474 -5.90 -7.88 10.99
C SER A 474 -5.96 -6.92 9.82
N GLN A 475 -4.80 -6.48 9.30
CA GLN A 475 -4.73 -5.55 8.19
C GLN A 475 -5.21 -6.17 6.86
N MET A 476 -4.93 -7.47 6.66
CA MET A 476 -5.43 -8.19 5.49
C MET A 476 -6.93 -8.43 5.58
N MET A 477 -7.45 -8.78 6.76
CA MET A 477 -8.85 -9.16 6.96
C MET A 477 -9.83 -7.99 7.12
N LYS A 478 -9.36 -6.81 7.56
CA LYS A 478 -10.24 -5.68 7.94
C LYS A 478 -11.19 -5.23 6.83
N GLN A 479 -10.82 -5.43 5.56
CA GLN A 479 -11.63 -5.00 4.43
C GLN A 479 -12.96 -5.77 4.30
N PHE A 480 -13.12 -6.89 5.00
CA PHE A 480 -14.35 -7.67 5.05
C PHE A 480 -15.22 -7.36 6.27
N LYS A 481 -14.77 -6.46 7.14
CA LYS A 481 -15.57 -5.95 8.25
C LYS A 481 -16.70 -5.05 7.75
N LEU A 482 -17.79 -5.02 8.50
CA LEU A 482 -18.95 -4.17 8.18
C LEU A 482 -18.62 -2.68 8.15
N ASP A 483 -17.83 -2.21 9.12
CA ASP A 483 -17.45 -0.81 9.27
C ASP A 483 -16.35 -0.34 8.32
N SER A 484 -15.73 -1.26 7.57
CA SER A 484 -14.69 -0.95 6.58
C SER A 484 -15.23 -0.74 5.16
N GLY A 485 -16.57 -0.69 4.98
CA GLY A 485 -17.21 -0.52 3.69
C GLY A 485 -17.06 -1.74 2.77
N CYS A 486 -17.18 -2.96 3.33
CA CYS A 486 -17.02 -4.23 2.64
C CYS A 486 -17.58 -4.23 1.21
N TYR A 487 -16.71 -4.15 0.21
CA TYR A 487 -17.10 -4.05 -1.20
C TYR A 487 -17.81 -5.32 -1.72
N ALA A 488 -17.56 -6.49 -1.13
CA ALA A 488 -18.27 -7.72 -1.44
C ALA A 488 -19.76 -7.68 -1.04
N GLN A 489 -20.22 -6.61 -0.39
CA GLN A 489 -21.58 -6.46 0.15
C GLN A 489 -21.97 -7.57 1.13
N TRP A 490 -20.97 -8.22 1.73
CA TRP A 490 -21.13 -9.32 2.67
C TRP A 490 -21.51 -8.82 4.07
N ARG A 491 -22.78 -9.01 4.47
CA ARG A 491 -23.37 -8.39 5.66
C ARG A 491 -24.31 -9.34 6.39
N TYR A 492 -24.40 -9.24 7.73
CA TYR A 492 -25.28 -10.07 8.55
C TYR A 492 -26.46 -9.32 9.19
N ALA A 493 -26.44 -7.99 9.23
CA ALA A 493 -27.48 -7.16 9.80
C ALA A 493 -27.79 -5.97 8.89
N GLU A 494 -28.97 -5.35 9.08
CA GLU A 494 -29.30 -4.08 8.44
C GLU A 494 -28.24 -3.03 8.84
N HIS A 495 -27.37 -2.69 7.89
CA HIS A 495 -26.40 -1.63 8.11
C HIS A 495 -27.05 -0.29 7.82
N PRO A 496 -26.85 0.79 8.66
CA PRO A 496 -27.53 2.07 8.46
C PRO A 496 -27.27 2.74 7.10
N SER A 497 -26.15 2.41 6.46
CA SER A 497 -25.76 2.92 5.13
C SER A 497 -26.12 2.00 3.97
N ALA A 498 -26.79 0.88 4.25
CA ALA A 498 -27.10 -0.12 3.26
C ALA A 498 -28.51 0.06 2.67
N PRO A 499 -28.76 -0.28 1.37
CA PRO A 499 -30.10 -0.37 0.82
C PRO A 499 -30.95 -1.37 1.61
N HIS A 500 -32.28 -1.19 1.68
CA HIS A 500 -33.16 -1.97 2.56
C HIS A 500 -33.43 -3.43 2.14
N ASP A 501 -32.77 -3.93 1.12
CA ASP A 501 -33.02 -5.21 0.44
C ASP A 501 -31.80 -6.14 0.36
N HIS A 502 -30.91 -6.09 1.39
CA HIS A 502 -29.77 -7.00 1.43
C HIS A 502 -30.11 -8.44 1.73
N ILE A 503 -29.31 -9.34 1.17
CA ILE A 503 -29.23 -10.73 1.62
C ILE A 503 -28.37 -10.76 2.90
N LEU A 504 -29.01 -11.12 4.02
CA LEU A 504 -28.30 -11.31 5.28
C LEU A 504 -27.49 -12.61 5.22
N ASN A 505 -26.20 -12.51 5.49
CA ASN A 505 -25.30 -13.65 5.46
C ASN A 505 -24.80 -13.99 6.88
N PRO A 506 -25.20 -15.12 7.48
CA PRO A 506 -24.75 -15.51 8.83
C PRO A 506 -23.24 -15.73 8.93
N GLY A 507 -22.57 -16.12 7.84
CA GLY A 507 -21.13 -16.30 7.80
C GLY A 507 -20.38 -15.00 8.06
N GLN A 508 -20.91 -13.87 7.62
CA GLN A 508 -20.28 -12.57 7.92
C GLN A 508 -20.25 -12.27 9.42
N LYS A 509 -21.32 -12.62 10.15
CA LYS A 509 -21.32 -12.50 11.60
C LYS A 509 -20.27 -13.39 12.25
N ALA A 510 -20.14 -14.64 11.81
CA ALA A 510 -19.12 -15.56 12.33
C ALA A 510 -17.72 -15.03 12.08
N PHE A 511 -17.47 -14.46 10.89
CA PHE A 511 -16.22 -13.78 10.57
C PHE A 511 -15.96 -12.58 11.49
N GLU A 512 -16.95 -11.70 11.68
CA GLU A 512 -16.82 -10.52 12.54
C GLU A 512 -16.55 -10.91 14.00
N ASP A 513 -17.25 -11.95 14.50
CA ASP A 513 -17.04 -12.47 15.86
C ASP A 513 -15.61 -13.03 16.02
N ALA A 514 -15.11 -13.82 15.07
CA ALA A 514 -13.75 -14.34 15.06
C ALA A 514 -12.70 -13.21 14.92
N TYR A 515 -12.96 -12.23 14.05
CA TYR A 515 -12.11 -11.05 13.91
C TYR A 515 -11.97 -10.29 15.24
N GLN A 516 -13.08 -9.97 15.90
CA GLN A 516 -13.08 -9.25 17.17
C GLN A 516 -12.40 -10.06 18.28
N ALA A 517 -12.64 -11.38 18.33
CA ALA A 517 -11.97 -12.26 19.28
C ALA A 517 -10.44 -12.28 19.04
N ALA A 518 -9.99 -12.38 17.78
CA ALA A 518 -8.58 -12.36 17.42
C ALA A 518 -7.91 -11.00 17.76
N MET A 519 -8.64 -9.90 17.63
CA MET A 519 -8.14 -8.56 18.02
C MET A 519 -7.92 -8.44 19.53
N ALA A 520 -8.70 -9.17 20.35
CA ALA A 520 -8.59 -9.14 21.80
C ALA A 520 -7.62 -10.21 22.37
N ALA A 521 -7.33 -11.26 21.61
CA ALA A 521 -6.48 -12.38 22.03
C ALA A 521 -4.99 -12.09 21.82
N GLN A 522 -4.14 -12.91 22.47
CA GLN A 522 -2.67 -12.85 22.36
C GLN A 522 -2.08 -14.24 22.11
N GLY A 523 -0.85 -14.29 21.62
CA GLY A 523 -0.12 -15.54 21.40
C GLY A 523 -0.83 -16.50 20.45
N SER A 524 -0.70 -17.80 20.67
CA SER A 524 -1.25 -18.84 19.79
C SER A 524 -2.78 -18.84 19.71
N GLU A 525 -3.49 -18.38 20.74
CA GLU A 525 -4.95 -18.23 20.70
C GLU A 525 -5.37 -17.20 19.64
N ARG A 526 -4.64 -16.09 19.54
CA ARG A 526 -4.84 -15.08 18.50
C ARG A 526 -4.64 -15.67 17.10
N ASP A 527 -3.58 -16.45 16.94
CA ASP A 527 -3.25 -17.09 15.66
C ASP A 527 -4.34 -18.07 15.21
N GLU A 528 -4.87 -18.88 16.14
CA GLU A 528 -5.98 -19.80 15.88
C GLU A 528 -7.25 -19.07 15.47
N LEU A 529 -7.59 -17.96 16.13
CA LEU A 529 -8.75 -17.13 15.81
C LEU A 529 -8.63 -16.45 14.43
N TRP A 530 -7.42 -16.03 14.02
CA TRP A 530 -7.20 -15.54 12.65
C TRP A 530 -7.36 -16.63 11.60
N MET A 531 -6.92 -17.85 11.90
CA MET A 531 -7.17 -19.01 11.02
C MET A 531 -8.65 -19.34 10.92
N GLU A 532 -9.41 -19.22 12.03
CA GLU A 532 -10.87 -19.37 12.03
C GLU A 532 -11.55 -18.29 11.19
N ALA A 533 -11.18 -17.03 11.37
CA ALA A 533 -11.71 -15.91 10.57
C ALA A 533 -11.45 -16.12 9.07
N GLU A 534 -10.24 -16.55 8.70
CA GLU A 534 -9.94 -16.87 7.30
C GLU A 534 -10.71 -18.08 6.79
N ALA A 535 -10.89 -19.12 7.61
CA ALA A 535 -11.67 -20.29 7.22
C ALA A 535 -13.11 -19.91 6.88
N VAL A 536 -13.76 -19.10 7.73
CA VAL A 536 -15.11 -18.58 7.47
C VAL A 536 -15.13 -17.75 6.18
N LEU A 537 -14.17 -16.83 5.98
CA LEU A 537 -14.06 -16.03 4.77
C LEU A 537 -13.95 -16.89 3.52
N MET A 538 -13.13 -17.95 3.56
CA MET A 538 -12.88 -18.80 2.41
C MET A 538 -14.01 -19.81 2.16
N GLU A 539 -14.72 -20.26 3.19
CA GLU A 539 -15.90 -21.12 3.06
C GLU A 539 -17.10 -20.37 2.48
N GLU A 540 -17.35 -19.18 2.94
CA GLU A 540 -18.41 -18.28 2.44
C GLU A 540 -18.06 -17.64 1.10
N ALA A 541 -16.77 -17.60 0.75
CA ALA A 541 -16.21 -17.17 -0.52
C ALA A 541 -16.76 -15.82 -1.03
N PRO A 542 -16.87 -14.74 -0.23
CA PRO A 542 -17.14 -13.42 -0.75
C PRO A 542 -15.96 -12.87 -1.56
N ALA A 543 -14.78 -13.49 -1.39
CA ALA A 543 -13.56 -13.19 -2.13
C ALA A 543 -12.92 -14.46 -2.70
N CYS A 544 -12.31 -14.34 -3.88
CA CYS A 544 -11.55 -15.39 -4.53
C CYS A 544 -10.09 -14.95 -4.69
N PRO A 545 -9.15 -15.39 -3.86
CA PRO A 545 -7.74 -15.06 -4.01
C PRO A 545 -7.17 -15.66 -5.31
N ILE A 546 -6.37 -14.87 -6.01
CA ILE A 546 -5.74 -15.25 -7.28
C ILE A 546 -4.24 -15.47 -7.10
N TYR A 547 -3.51 -14.43 -6.65
CA TYR A 547 -2.07 -14.52 -6.36
C TYR A 547 -1.65 -13.55 -5.26
N TYR A 548 -0.52 -13.82 -4.65
CA TYR A 548 0.14 -12.91 -3.72
C TYR A 548 1.11 -12.02 -4.48
N TYR A 549 1.15 -10.75 -4.09
CA TYR A 549 2.03 -9.76 -4.69
C TYR A 549 3.49 -10.05 -4.38
N VAL A 550 4.35 -9.59 -5.27
CA VAL A 550 5.81 -9.56 -5.08
C VAL A 550 6.35 -8.18 -5.41
N LEU A 551 7.35 -7.76 -4.66
CA LEU A 551 8.24 -6.68 -5.02
C LEU A 551 9.19 -7.18 -6.10
N LYS A 552 9.54 -6.31 -7.04
CA LYS A 552 10.57 -6.56 -8.05
C LYS A 552 11.48 -5.35 -8.10
N ALA A 553 12.78 -5.58 -7.92
CA ALA A 553 13.78 -4.53 -7.97
C ALA A 553 15.04 -5.04 -8.65
N LEU A 554 15.65 -4.23 -9.47
CA LEU A 554 17.01 -4.44 -9.95
C LEU A 554 17.97 -3.81 -8.94
N ILE A 555 18.96 -4.59 -8.48
CA ILE A 555 20.02 -4.16 -7.56
C ILE A 555 21.33 -4.62 -8.16
N ASN A 556 22.22 -3.71 -8.50
CA ASN A 556 23.53 -4.04 -9.04
C ASN A 556 24.46 -4.52 -7.92
N GLU A 557 24.46 -5.84 -7.67
CA GLU A 557 25.25 -6.46 -6.61
C GLU A 557 26.77 -6.39 -6.85
N ASP A 558 27.22 -6.06 -8.06
CA ASP A 558 28.64 -5.77 -8.32
C ASP A 558 29.06 -4.38 -7.78
N VAL A 559 28.10 -3.52 -7.47
CA VAL A 559 28.34 -2.15 -6.96
C VAL A 559 27.91 -1.98 -5.52
N VAL A 560 26.76 -2.54 -5.14
CA VAL A 560 26.18 -2.35 -3.81
C VAL A 560 25.73 -3.67 -3.20
N ALA A 561 26.04 -3.87 -1.94
CA ALA A 561 25.59 -5.01 -1.12
C ALA A 561 24.65 -4.56 0.00
N ASN A 562 23.93 -5.53 0.58
CA ASN A 562 23.09 -5.36 1.77
C ASN A 562 21.96 -4.31 1.63
N VAL A 563 21.47 -4.08 0.40
CA VAL A 563 20.20 -3.38 0.20
C VAL A 563 19.09 -4.36 0.55
N GLU A 564 18.24 -4.00 1.48
CA GLU A 564 17.19 -4.85 2.02
C GLU A 564 15.79 -4.27 1.75
N PHE A 565 14.77 -5.11 1.97
CA PHE A 565 13.37 -4.68 1.91
C PHE A 565 12.61 -5.13 3.16
N SER A 566 11.73 -4.27 3.64
CA SER A 566 10.78 -4.69 4.67
C SER A 566 9.73 -5.67 4.12
N LYS A 567 8.99 -6.34 4.98
CA LYS A 567 7.86 -7.22 4.58
C LYS A 567 6.73 -6.47 3.86
N THR A 568 6.66 -5.16 3.99
CA THR A 568 5.72 -4.28 3.27
C THR A 568 6.31 -3.73 1.98
N GLY A 569 7.59 -3.99 1.69
CA GLY A 569 8.27 -3.62 0.45
C GLY A 569 9.03 -2.29 0.52
N ASN A 570 9.25 -1.72 1.71
CA ASN A 570 10.03 -0.50 1.84
C ASN A 570 11.53 -0.78 1.66
N TRP A 571 12.20 0.07 0.90
CA TRP A 571 13.65 0.05 0.74
C TRP A 571 14.36 0.36 2.06
N LEU A 572 15.28 -0.47 2.46
CA LEU A 572 16.07 -0.34 3.69
C LEU A 572 17.55 -0.20 3.34
N PHE A 573 18.06 1.02 3.41
CA PHE A 573 19.45 1.35 3.03
C PHE A 573 20.41 1.38 4.21
N ARG A 574 19.94 1.18 5.43
CA ARG A 574 20.76 1.31 6.64
C ARG A 574 21.97 0.39 6.64
N ASN A 575 21.82 -0.83 6.14
CA ASN A 575 22.87 -1.84 6.06
C ASN A 575 23.62 -1.84 4.72
N ALA A 576 23.19 -1.00 3.77
CA ALA A 576 23.80 -0.93 2.45
C ALA A 576 25.27 -0.48 2.51
N GLU A 577 26.09 -1.04 1.63
CA GLU A 577 27.49 -0.67 1.49
C GLU A 577 27.96 -0.85 0.05
N PHE A 578 28.98 -0.11 -0.37
CA PHE A 578 29.62 -0.36 -1.65
C PHE A 578 30.44 -1.66 -1.59
N VAL A 579 30.45 -2.39 -2.68
CA VAL A 579 31.30 -3.56 -2.88
C VAL A 579 32.71 -3.07 -3.20
N ASP A 580 33.74 -3.60 -2.47
CA ASP A 580 35.17 -3.24 -2.65
C ASP A 580 35.75 -3.73 -4.00
#